data_8a9b2aa36849561f7bed7f8f577b0f7e
#
_entry.id   8a9b2aa36849561f7bed7f8f577b0f7e
#
_cell.length_a   1.000
_cell.length_b   1.000
_cell.length_c   1.000
_cell.angle_alpha   90.00
_cell.angle_beta   90.00
_cell.angle_gamma   90.00
#
_symmetry.space_group_name_H-M   'P 1'
#
loop_
_entity.id
_entity.type
_entity.pdbx_description
1 polymer ?
#
loop_
_entity_poly.entity_id
_entity_poly.type
_entity_poly.pdbx_seq_one_letter_code
_entity_poly.pdbx_strand_id
1 'polypeptide(L)'
;MKYISMGAVTKPSTEHIVYVSHCGFDYTLTGDLASMWLNGRFGFDSARNQFQKKALNQLERMGLVVITEDVLEGEYRALTKVRLGPAKSRNPYMGLSRNEKTALKWITETGLVLSMAELVYLIERDIEPEVKYLGQDNVQRLVERIYTKDTIFDNILENQMERAEKRDHVVRLVLSLLKKKRIVLL
;
A
#
# COMPACT_ATOMS: atom_id res chain seq x y z
N MET A 1 11.40 3.71 15.43
CA MET A 1 11.29 4.14 14.01
C MET A 1 10.85 2.92 13.23
N LYS A 2 9.61 2.91 12.79
CA LYS A 2 9.04 1.87 11.91
C LYS A 2 9.21 2.26 10.45
N TYR A 3 9.18 1.30 9.57
CA TYR A 3 9.22 1.52 8.12
C TYR A 3 8.43 0.45 7.39
N ILE A 4 8.02 0.77 6.16
CA ILE A 4 7.39 -0.16 5.23
C ILE A 4 8.04 0.01 3.85
N SER A 5 8.21 -1.10 3.12
CA SER A 5 8.92 -1.11 1.84
C SER A 5 7.95 -0.96 0.66
N MET A 6 8.42 -0.27 -0.38
CA MET A 6 7.69 -0.01 -1.62
C MET A 6 8.40 -0.62 -2.82
N GLY A 7 7.66 -0.81 -3.90
CA GLY A 7 8.14 -1.35 -5.16
C GLY A 7 7.81 -2.82 -5.36
N ALA A 8 7.95 -3.28 -6.58
CA ALA A 8 7.67 -4.63 -7.01
C ALA A 8 8.96 -5.42 -7.28
N VAL A 9 9.00 -6.68 -6.85
CA VAL A 9 10.11 -7.58 -7.22
C VAL A 9 9.95 -7.98 -8.68
N THR A 10 10.98 -7.76 -9.48
CA THR A 10 10.97 -7.99 -10.94
C THR A 10 11.57 -9.33 -11.36
N LYS A 11 12.51 -9.87 -10.56
CA LYS A 11 13.23 -11.12 -10.83
C LYS A 11 13.28 -11.98 -9.58
N PRO A 12 13.51 -13.29 -9.72
CA PRO A 12 13.81 -14.16 -8.58
C PRO A 12 14.90 -13.53 -7.70
N SER A 13 14.63 -13.40 -6.42
CA SER A 13 15.50 -12.74 -5.45
C SER A 13 15.93 -13.73 -4.39
N THR A 14 17.11 -13.51 -3.82
CA THR A 14 17.62 -14.22 -2.64
C THR A 14 17.60 -13.29 -1.43
N GLU A 15 17.92 -13.81 -0.26
CA GLU A 15 18.07 -12.99 0.95
C GLU A 15 19.16 -11.92 0.85
N HIS A 16 20.10 -12.10 -0.08
CA HIS A 16 21.26 -11.22 -0.25
C HIS A 16 21.17 -10.30 -1.46
N ILE A 17 20.30 -10.61 -2.44
CA ILE A 17 20.15 -9.83 -3.67
C ILE A 17 18.68 -9.74 -4.02
N VAL A 18 18.14 -8.52 -4.10
CA VAL A 18 16.74 -8.25 -4.47
C VAL A 18 16.70 -7.27 -5.63
N TYR A 19 15.88 -7.60 -6.61
CA TYR A 19 15.63 -6.74 -7.78
C TYR A 19 14.26 -6.08 -7.61
N VAL A 20 14.27 -4.76 -7.44
CA VAL A 20 13.07 -3.96 -7.17
C VAL A 20 12.85 -2.97 -8.30
N SER A 21 11.63 -2.89 -8.82
CA SER A 21 11.18 -1.80 -9.68
C SER A 21 10.26 -0.87 -8.90
N HIS A 22 10.52 0.43 -8.96
CA HIS A 22 9.70 1.45 -8.33
C HIS A 22 9.77 2.76 -9.13
N CYS A 23 8.60 3.37 -9.41
CA CYS A 23 8.48 4.63 -10.16
C CYS A 23 9.25 4.66 -11.50
N GLY A 24 9.30 3.53 -12.22
CA GLY A 24 9.99 3.42 -13.51
C GLY A 24 11.50 3.19 -13.42
N PHE A 25 12.05 3.07 -12.21
CA PHE A 25 13.47 2.75 -11.99
C PHE A 25 13.63 1.32 -11.47
N ASP A 26 14.70 0.65 -11.94
CA ASP A 26 15.08 -0.67 -11.47
C ASP A 26 16.29 -0.57 -10.54
N TYR A 27 16.18 -1.21 -9.38
CA TYR A 27 17.20 -1.23 -8.33
C TYR A 27 17.68 -2.66 -8.10
N THR A 28 18.99 -2.80 -7.87
CA THR A 28 19.59 -4.03 -7.34
C THR A 28 20.04 -3.77 -5.92
N LEU A 29 19.33 -4.33 -4.96
CA LEU A 29 19.67 -4.21 -3.54
C LEU A 29 20.51 -5.40 -3.10
N THR A 30 21.55 -5.15 -2.30
CA THR A 30 22.44 -6.19 -1.78
C THR A 30 22.66 -6.03 -0.28
N GLY A 31 23.05 -7.11 0.41
CA GLY A 31 23.41 -7.11 1.83
C GLY A 31 22.32 -6.53 2.73
N ASP A 32 22.69 -5.56 3.56
CA ASP A 32 21.78 -4.95 4.53
C ASP A 32 20.59 -4.22 3.87
N LEU A 33 20.79 -3.63 2.68
CA LEU A 33 19.71 -2.98 1.94
C LEU A 33 18.66 -4.01 1.50
N ALA A 34 19.10 -5.17 0.97
CA ALA A 34 18.21 -6.25 0.57
C ALA A 34 17.43 -6.80 1.77
N SER A 35 18.13 -7.10 2.86
CA SER A 35 17.52 -7.61 4.10
C SER A 35 16.49 -6.65 4.69
N MET A 36 16.82 -5.36 4.79
CA MET A 36 15.91 -4.35 5.31
C MET A 36 14.69 -4.17 4.42
N TRP A 37 14.89 -4.12 3.09
CA TRP A 37 13.77 -4.00 2.16
C TRP A 37 12.83 -5.22 2.22
N LEU A 38 13.38 -6.44 2.30
CA LEU A 38 12.60 -7.68 2.40
C LEU A 38 11.77 -7.72 3.70
N ASN A 39 12.34 -7.29 4.83
CA ASN A 39 11.66 -7.28 6.11
C ASN A 39 10.45 -6.33 6.13
N GLY A 40 10.57 -5.15 5.53
CA GLY A 40 9.48 -4.18 5.43
C GLY A 40 8.44 -4.46 4.33
N ARG A 41 8.64 -5.51 3.50
CA ARG A 41 7.81 -5.75 2.31
C ARG A 41 6.38 -6.19 2.60
N PHE A 42 6.17 -6.88 3.70
CA PHE A 42 4.86 -7.47 4.02
C PHE A 42 4.20 -6.87 5.27
N GLY A 43 4.65 -5.70 5.67
CA GLY A 43 4.15 -4.97 6.81
C GLY A 43 5.23 -4.08 7.40
N PHE A 44 4.88 -3.34 8.44
CA PHE A 44 5.84 -2.51 9.13
C PHE A 44 6.87 -3.34 9.88
N ASP A 45 8.15 -2.98 9.75
CA ASP A 45 9.27 -3.48 10.55
C ASP A 45 10.05 -2.31 11.17
N SER A 46 11.03 -2.61 12.04
CA SER A 46 11.79 -1.60 12.78
C SER A 46 13.29 -1.84 12.68
N ALA A 47 14.06 -0.77 12.45
CA ALA A 47 15.51 -0.84 12.52
C ALA A 47 15.97 -0.93 13.99
N ARG A 48 16.78 -1.96 14.33
CA ARG A 48 17.17 -2.31 15.70
C ARG A 48 18.57 -1.82 16.06
N ASN A 49 19.46 -1.68 15.09
CA ASN A 49 20.85 -1.29 15.32
C ASN A 49 21.29 -0.17 14.37
N GLN A 50 22.50 0.34 14.58
CA GLN A 50 23.02 1.49 13.83
C GLN A 50 23.28 1.19 12.35
N PHE A 51 23.65 -0.05 12.00
CA PHE A 51 23.86 -0.47 10.61
C PHE A 51 22.52 -0.50 9.86
N GLN A 52 21.49 -1.08 10.47
CA GLN A 52 20.13 -1.09 9.92
C GLN A 52 19.56 0.33 9.74
N LYS A 53 19.83 1.25 10.69
CA LYS A 53 19.43 2.65 10.55
C LYS A 53 20.11 3.33 9.36
N LYS A 54 21.40 3.05 9.11
CA LYS A 54 22.12 3.57 7.93
C LYS A 54 21.52 3.01 6.63
N ALA A 55 21.28 1.70 6.56
CA ALA A 55 20.63 1.07 5.41
C ALA A 55 19.23 1.62 5.18
N LEU A 56 18.44 1.81 6.25
CA LEU A 56 17.10 2.40 6.17
C LEU A 56 17.12 3.83 5.61
N ASN A 57 18.03 4.69 6.10
CA ASN A 57 18.19 6.05 5.57
C ASN A 57 18.58 6.07 4.08
N GLN A 58 19.37 5.08 3.65
CA GLN A 58 19.71 4.95 2.23
C GLN A 58 18.50 4.52 1.41
N LEU A 59 17.74 3.52 1.86
CA LEU A 59 16.50 3.10 1.20
C LEU A 59 15.46 4.22 1.14
N GLU A 60 15.35 5.06 2.18
CA GLU A 60 14.47 6.23 2.19
C GLU A 60 14.89 7.26 1.12
N ARG A 61 16.19 7.55 0.99
CA ARG A 61 16.72 8.43 -0.06
C ARG A 61 16.48 7.89 -1.48
N MET A 62 16.43 6.57 -1.63
CA MET A 62 16.10 5.89 -2.88
C MET A 62 14.58 5.86 -3.14
N GLY A 63 13.75 6.30 -2.19
CA GLY A 63 12.30 6.23 -2.28
C GLY A 63 11.73 4.82 -2.15
N LEU A 64 12.49 3.86 -1.62
CA LEU A 64 12.09 2.45 -1.53
C LEU A 64 11.47 2.06 -0.18
N VAL A 65 11.43 2.97 0.77
CA VAL A 65 10.75 2.82 2.06
C VAL A 65 10.08 4.10 2.49
N VAL A 66 9.02 3.97 3.27
CA VAL A 66 8.42 5.08 4.03
C VAL A 66 8.67 4.82 5.51
N ILE A 67 9.22 5.82 6.18
CA ILE A 67 9.49 5.79 7.62
C ILE A 67 8.34 6.46 8.35
N THR A 68 7.94 5.91 9.50
CA THR A 68 6.87 6.45 10.34
C THR A 68 7.16 6.30 11.84
N GLU A 69 6.35 6.96 12.64
CA GLU A 69 6.32 6.79 14.09
C GLU A 69 5.53 5.53 14.48
N ASP A 70 5.65 5.12 15.74
CA ASP A 70 5.10 3.86 16.26
C ASP A 70 3.60 3.96 16.66
N VAL A 71 2.79 4.76 15.94
CA VAL A 71 1.36 4.98 16.22
C VAL A 71 0.52 4.70 14.99
N LEU A 72 -0.74 4.29 15.18
CA LEU A 72 -1.67 3.95 14.09
C LEU A 72 -1.89 5.11 13.10
N GLU A 73 -1.93 6.34 13.58
CA GLU A 73 -2.00 7.53 12.72
C GLU A 73 -0.78 7.67 11.81
N GLY A 74 0.40 7.39 12.35
CA GLY A 74 1.64 7.35 11.57
C GLY A 74 1.63 6.25 10.52
N GLU A 75 1.05 5.08 10.82
CA GLU A 75 0.88 4.00 9.83
C GLU A 75 -0.06 4.42 8.69
N TYR A 76 -1.19 5.06 8.99
CA TYR A 76 -2.07 5.61 7.96
C TYR A 76 -1.34 6.64 7.08
N ARG A 77 -0.68 7.63 7.69
CA ARG A 77 0.09 8.66 6.95
C ARG A 77 1.22 8.06 6.11
N ALA A 78 1.86 7.00 6.56
CA ALA A 78 2.84 6.28 5.76
C ALA A 78 2.19 5.61 4.54
N LEU A 79 1.04 4.98 4.72
CA LEU A 79 0.31 4.30 3.66
C LEU A 79 -0.35 5.26 2.65
N THR A 80 -0.60 6.54 3.00
CA THR A 80 -1.08 7.53 2.02
C THR A 80 -0.01 7.92 1.01
N LYS A 81 1.28 7.74 1.35
CA LYS A 81 2.42 8.03 0.45
C LYS A 81 2.66 6.95 -0.61
N VAL A 82 1.92 5.86 -0.57
CA VAL A 82 2.07 4.71 -1.47
C VAL A 82 0.79 4.44 -2.25
N ARG A 83 0.90 3.69 -3.34
CA ARG A 83 -0.24 3.19 -4.10
C ARG A 83 -0.42 1.70 -3.86
N LEU A 84 -1.67 1.24 -3.86
CA LEU A 84 -2.04 -0.14 -3.60
C LEU A 84 -2.18 -0.89 -4.94
N GLY A 85 -1.33 -1.87 -5.17
CA GLY A 85 -1.37 -2.67 -6.39
C GLY A 85 -1.65 -4.16 -6.12
N PRO A 86 -2.15 -4.90 -7.11
CA PRO A 86 -2.37 -6.34 -6.99
C PRO A 86 -1.04 -7.10 -6.96
N ALA A 87 -0.94 -8.12 -6.10
CA ALA A 87 0.14 -9.10 -6.18
C ALA A 87 -0.24 -10.23 -7.13
N LYS A 88 0.75 -10.82 -7.81
CA LYS A 88 0.53 -12.01 -8.64
C LYS A 88 0.14 -13.19 -7.75
N SER A 89 -1.09 -13.71 -7.90
CA SER A 89 -1.60 -14.88 -7.17
C SER A 89 -2.54 -15.69 -8.05
N ARG A 90 -2.46 -17.03 -7.98
CA ARG A 90 -3.39 -17.93 -8.70
C ARG A 90 -4.82 -17.85 -8.14
N ASN A 91 -4.95 -17.77 -6.83
CA ASN A 91 -6.25 -17.72 -6.12
C ASN A 91 -6.26 -16.54 -5.14
N PRO A 92 -6.43 -15.28 -5.63
CA PRO A 92 -6.25 -14.10 -4.82
C PRO A 92 -7.23 -14.02 -3.64
N TYR A 93 -8.44 -14.58 -3.75
CA TYR A 93 -9.49 -14.50 -2.73
C TYR A 93 -9.51 -15.65 -1.72
N MET A 94 -8.69 -16.70 -1.91
CA MET A 94 -8.68 -17.86 -1.03
C MET A 94 -8.13 -17.50 0.37
N GLY A 95 -8.85 -17.92 1.44
CA GLY A 95 -8.46 -17.69 2.84
C GLY A 95 -8.64 -16.24 3.31
N LEU A 96 -9.43 -15.43 2.58
CA LEU A 96 -9.77 -14.07 2.97
C LEU A 96 -11.15 -13.97 3.62
N SER A 97 -11.27 -13.12 4.63
CA SER A 97 -12.56 -12.72 5.21
C SER A 97 -13.39 -11.90 4.20
N ARG A 98 -14.67 -11.64 4.50
CA ARG A 98 -15.55 -10.83 3.64
C ARG A 98 -14.96 -9.42 3.42
N ASN A 99 -14.53 -8.74 4.49
CA ASN A 99 -13.99 -7.39 4.40
C ASN A 99 -12.67 -7.34 3.63
N GLU A 100 -11.80 -8.35 3.80
CA GLU A 100 -10.56 -8.47 3.01
C GLU A 100 -10.87 -8.70 1.53
N LYS A 101 -11.87 -9.50 1.19
CA LYS A 101 -12.32 -9.70 -0.19
C LYS A 101 -12.84 -8.41 -0.81
N THR A 102 -13.66 -7.65 -0.08
CA THR A 102 -14.15 -6.34 -0.52
C THR A 102 -12.99 -5.37 -0.78
N ALA A 103 -12.06 -5.24 0.17
CA ALA A 103 -10.88 -4.38 0.00
C ALA A 103 -10.00 -4.83 -1.18
N LEU A 104 -9.73 -6.14 -1.30
CA LEU A 104 -8.93 -6.67 -2.40
C LEU A 104 -9.61 -6.42 -3.75
N LYS A 105 -10.92 -6.60 -3.85
CA LYS A 105 -11.69 -6.36 -5.07
C LYS A 105 -11.57 -4.90 -5.53
N TRP A 106 -11.66 -3.95 -4.61
CA TRP A 106 -11.39 -2.55 -4.89
C TRP A 106 -9.98 -2.32 -5.44
N ILE A 107 -8.95 -2.96 -4.86
CA ILE A 107 -7.55 -2.79 -5.28
C ILE A 107 -7.26 -3.43 -6.64
N THR A 108 -7.92 -4.55 -6.96
CA THR A 108 -7.54 -5.38 -8.12
C THR A 108 -8.43 -5.23 -9.33
N GLU A 109 -9.71 -4.83 -9.17
CA GLU A 109 -10.69 -4.91 -10.25
C GLU A 109 -11.20 -3.54 -10.75
N THR A 110 -10.80 -2.43 -10.13
CA THR A 110 -11.28 -1.09 -10.54
C THR A 110 -10.63 -0.57 -11.82
N GLY A 111 -9.47 -1.10 -12.19
CA GLY A 111 -8.62 -0.50 -13.25
C GLY A 111 -7.88 0.78 -12.81
N LEU A 112 -8.09 1.23 -11.58
CA LEU A 112 -7.41 2.36 -10.96
C LEU A 112 -6.44 1.87 -9.90
N VAL A 113 -5.24 2.46 -9.84
CA VAL A 113 -4.28 2.20 -8.75
C VAL A 113 -4.66 3.08 -7.57
N LEU A 114 -5.36 2.49 -6.59
CA LEU A 114 -5.91 3.22 -5.45
C LEU A 114 -4.84 3.66 -4.45
N SER A 115 -5.05 4.85 -3.88
CA SER A 115 -4.38 5.29 -2.67
C SER A 115 -5.05 4.72 -1.42
N MET A 116 -4.37 4.84 -0.28
CA MET A 116 -4.95 4.48 1.01
C MET A 116 -6.20 5.32 1.35
N ALA A 117 -6.16 6.62 1.07
CA ALA A 117 -7.28 7.52 1.33
C ALA A 117 -8.52 7.18 0.50
N GLU A 118 -8.34 6.85 -0.78
CA GLU A 118 -9.43 6.41 -1.66
C GLU A 118 -10.07 5.11 -1.16
N LEU A 119 -9.26 4.14 -0.71
CA LEU A 119 -9.78 2.90 -0.15
C LEU A 119 -10.55 3.14 1.17
N VAL A 120 -10.01 3.98 2.06
CA VAL A 120 -10.71 4.39 3.30
C VAL A 120 -12.04 5.06 2.96
N TYR A 121 -12.07 5.98 2.01
CA TYR A 121 -13.29 6.66 1.58
C TYR A 121 -14.37 5.68 1.12
N LEU A 122 -14.01 4.72 0.27
CA LEU A 122 -14.94 3.72 -0.25
C LEU A 122 -15.55 2.86 0.87
N ILE A 123 -14.72 2.42 1.82
CA ILE A 123 -15.15 1.58 2.95
C ILE A 123 -15.90 2.40 4.00
N GLU A 124 -15.48 3.64 4.28
CA GLU A 124 -16.16 4.53 5.22
C GLU A 124 -17.59 4.84 4.79
N ARG A 125 -17.80 5.03 3.49
CA ARG A 125 -19.11 5.32 2.89
C ARG A 125 -19.94 4.08 2.58
N ASP A 126 -19.50 2.90 3.00
CA ASP A 126 -20.16 1.61 2.71
C ASP A 126 -20.47 1.40 1.21
N ILE A 127 -19.58 1.89 0.33
CA ILE A 127 -19.71 1.71 -1.11
C ILE A 127 -19.24 0.29 -1.44
N GLU A 128 -20.13 -0.51 -2.00
CA GLU A 128 -19.80 -1.88 -2.41
C GLU A 128 -19.15 -1.90 -3.80
N PRO A 129 -18.18 -2.83 -4.06
CA PRO A 129 -17.52 -2.97 -5.35
C PRO A 129 -18.44 -3.62 -6.40
N GLU A 130 -19.43 -2.86 -6.85
CA GLU A 130 -20.38 -3.24 -7.89
C GLU A 130 -19.79 -3.10 -9.30
N VAL A 131 -20.33 -3.86 -10.26
CA VAL A 131 -19.88 -3.86 -11.67
C VAL A 131 -19.75 -2.46 -12.26
N LYS A 132 -20.64 -1.53 -11.88
CA LYS A 132 -20.64 -0.13 -12.38
C LYS A 132 -19.39 0.69 -11.99
N TYR A 133 -18.57 0.19 -11.03
CA TYR A 133 -17.33 0.82 -10.57
C TYR A 133 -16.07 0.01 -10.90
N LEU A 134 -16.24 -1.19 -11.48
CA LEU A 134 -15.16 -2.10 -11.76
C LEU A 134 -14.78 -2.09 -13.25
N GLY A 135 -13.51 -2.37 -13.53
CA GLY A 135 -12.95 -2.39 -14.88
C GLY A 135 -12.54 -1.03 -15.41
N GLN A 136 -11.70 -1.04 -16.43
CA GLN A 136 -11.12 0.17 -17.05
C GLN A 136 -12.18 1.13 -17.57
N ASP A 137 -13.27 0.64 -18.11
CA ASP A 137 -14.35 1.45 -18.70
C ASP A 137 -15.14 2.24 -17.64
N ASN A 138 -15.02 1.89 -16.38
CA ASN A 138 -15.73 2.52 -15.26
C ASN A 138 -14.84 3.40 -14.36
N VAL A 139 -13.56 3.56 -14.69
CA VAL A 139 -12.60 4.36 -13.89
C VAL A 139 -13.10 5.78 -13.69
N GLN A 140 -13.58 6.45 -14.74
CA GLN A 140 -14.10 7.81 -14.63
C GLN A 140 -15.27 7.90 -13.64
N ARG A 141 -16.20 6.94 -13.69
CA ARG A 141 -17.36 6.90 -12.79
C ARG A 141 -16.95 6.68 -11.34
N LEU A 142 -15.90 5.88 -11.10
CA LEU A 142 -15.33 5.70 -9.76
C LEU A 142 -14.65 6.97 -9.27
N VAL A 143 -13.87 7.64 -10.12
CA VAL A 143 -13.20 8.91 -9.81
C VAL A 143 -14.23 9.99 -9.44
N GLU A 144 -15.30 10.15 -10.23
CA GLU A 144 -16.39 11.09 -9.95
C GLU A 144 -17.13 10.76 -8.64
N ARG A 145 -17.14 9.48 -8.23
CA ARG A 145 -17.74 9.06 -6.96
C ARG A 145 -16.87 9.43 -5.76
N ILE A 146 -15.54 9.34 -5.89
CA ILE A 146 -14.58 9.66 -4.83
C ILE A 146 -14.33 11.16 -4.75
N TYR A 147 -14.07 11.78 -5.90
CA TYR A 147 -13.67 13.18 -6.02
C TYR A 147 -14.86 14.07 -6.36
N THR A 148 -15.55 14.52 -5.34
CA THR A 148 -16.58 15.56 -5.43
C THR A 148 -15.93 16.96 -5.44
N LYS A 149 -16.73 18.02 -5.65
CA LYS A 149 -16.23 19.41 -5.59
C LYS A 149 -15.49 19.72 -4.27
N ASP A 150 -15.87 19.06 -3.19
CA ASP A 150 -15.32 19.27 -1.85
C ASP A 150 -14.03 18.46 -1.59
N THR A 151 -13.63 17.56 -2.49
CA THR A 151 -12.46 16.66 -2.33
C THR A 151 -11.41 16.82 -3.43
N ILE A 152 -11.59 17.74 -4.37
CA ILE A 152 -10.72 17.93 -5.56
C ILE A 152 -9.39 18.63 -5.21
N PHE A 153 -9.32 19.38 -4.11
CA PHE A 153 -8.13 20.16 -3.78
C PHE A 153 -7.16 19.39 -2.87
N ASP A 154 -5.88 19.58 -3.13
CA ASP A 154 -4.69 19.03 -2.47
C ASP A 154 -4.89 18.41 -1.08
N ASN A 155 -4.67 17.10 -0.97
CA ASN A 155 -4.67 16.33 0.30
C ASN A 155 -5.96 16.43 1.14
N ILE A 156 -7.03 17.05 0.64
CA ILE A 156 -8.30 17.17 1.41
C ILE A 156 -8.85 15.77 1.70
N LEU A 157 -8.86 14.88 0.72
CA LEU A 157 -9.32 13.50 0.92
C LEU A 157 -8.48 12.77 1.97
N GLU A 158 -7.14 12.90 1.92
CA GLU A 158 -6.24 12.27 2.88
C GLU A 158 -6.50 12.77 4.30
N ASN A 159 -6.64 14.10 4.49
CA ASN A 159 -6.91 14.74 5.77
C ASN A 159 -8.31 14.39 6.32
N GLN A 160 -9.32 14.29 5.44
CA GLN A 160 -10.65 13.86 5.84
C GLN A 160 -10.64 12.39 6.28
N MET A 161 -10.00 11.52 5.52
CA MET A 161 -9.95 10.08 5.80
C MET A 161 -9.03 9.76 6.99
N GLU A 162 -8.12 10.62 7.35
CA GLU A 162 -7.35 10.49 8.59
C GLU A 162 -8.25 10.52 9.84
N ARG A 163 -9.40 11.20 9.76
CA ARG A 163 -10.40 11.31 10.85
C ARG A 163 -11.57 10.34 10.69
N ALA A 164 -11.58 9.51 9.66
CA ALA A 164 -12.64 8.54 9.41
C ALA A 164 -12.69 7.46 10.50
N GLU A 165 -13.91 7.07 10.90
CA GLU A 165 -14.10 6.04 11.95
C GLU A 165 -13.52 4.69 11.56
N LYS A 166 -13.67 4.30 10.28
CA LYS A 166 -13.17 3.02 9.76
C LYS A 166 -11.70 3.05 9.34
N ARG A 167 -10.98 4.21 9.47
CA ARG A 167 -9.57 4.35 9.06
C ARG A 167 -8.68 3.21 9.59
N ASP A 168 -8.68 3.00 10.89
CA ASP A 168 -7.81 1.99 11.54
C ASP A 168 -8.19 0.57 11.14
N HIS A 169 -9.48 0.33 10.89
CA HIS A 169 -9.95 -0.94 10.36
C HIS A 169 -9.37 -1.19 8.96
N VAL A 170 -9.41 -0.19 8.08
CA VAL A 170 -8.89 -0.31 6.71
C VAL A 170 -7.37 -0.44 6.70
N VAL A 171 -6.65 0.28 7.57
CA VAL A 171 -5.18 0.08 7.76
C VAL A 171 -4.89 -1.39 8.08
N ARG A 172 -5.61 -1.99 9.04
CA ARG A 172 -5.43 -3.41 9.38
C ARG A 172 -5.78 -4.35 8.23
N LEU A 173 -6.81 -4.06 7.43
CA LEU A 173 -7.15 -4.85 6.24
C LEU A 173 -6.00 -4.83 5.22
N VAL A 174 -5.45 -3.64 4.92
CA VAL A 174 -4.33 -3.49 3.99
C VAL A 174 -3.10 -4.24 4.50
N LEU A 175 -2.74 -4.08 5.78
CA LEU A 175 -1.61 -4.80 6.37
C LEU A 175 -1.82 -6.33 6.37
N SER A 176 -3.05 -6.80 6.60
CA SER A 176 -3.39 -8.22 6.48
C SER A 176 -3.25 -8.74 5.06
N LEU A 177 -3.71 -7.98 4.05
CA LEU A 177 -3.56 -8.34 2.64
C LEU A 177 -2.08 -8.36 2.20
N LEU A 178 -1.25 -7.43 2.68
CA LEU A 178 0.20 -7.43 2.48
C LEU A 178 0.85 -8.68 3.07
N LYS A 179 0.55 -8.99 4.33
CA LYS A 179 1.06 -10.18 5.03
C LYS A 179 0.66 -11.47 4.32
N LYS A 180 -0.54 -11.51 3.77
CA LYS A 180 -1.06 -12.63 2.96
C LYS A 180 -0.54 -12.62 1.52
N LYS A 181 0.31 -11.66 1.14
CA LYS A 181 0.90 -11.51 -0.19
C LYS A 181 -0.16 -11.35 -1.30
N ARG A 182 -1.25 -10.64 -1.03
CA ARG A 182 -2.34 -10.40 -1.99
C ARG A 182 -2.20 -9.07 -2.70
N ILE A 183 -1.50 -8.12 -2.10
CA ILE A 183 -1.22 -6.79 -2.63
C ILE A 183 0.27 -6.47 -2.50
N VAL A 184 0.70 -5.44 -3.20
CA VAL A 184 2.02 -4.80 -3.13
C VAL A 184 1.85 -3.30 -2.95
N LEU A 185 2.83 -2.65 -2.35
CA LEU A 185 2.93 -1.19 -2.30
C LEU A 185 3.81 -0.70 -3.46
N LEU A 186 3.27 0.23 -4.25
CA LEU A 186 3.89 0.78 -5.46
C LEU A 186 4.38 2.21 -5.20
#